data_838251c89d152b15faad3248c1ce07c6
#
_entry.id   838251c89d152b15faad3248c1ce07c6
#
_cell.length_a   1.000
_cell.length_b   1.000
_cell.length_c   1.000
_cell.angle_alpha   90.00
_cell.angle_beta   90.00
_cell.angle_gamma   90.00
#
_symmetry.space_group_name_H-M   'P 1'
#
loop_
_entity.id
_entity.type
_entity.pdbx_description
1 polymer ?
#
loop_
_entity_poly.entity_id
_entity_poly.type
_entity_poly.pdbx_seq_one_letter_code
_entity_poly.pdbx_strand_id
1 'polypeptide(L)'
;FIAMGLSEDWATHMIGHELTALHGMTHGQTLAIVFPGTLRTLADKKRDKILQYGERIWGVTSGVPSVRVSLTIEKTEEFFRNLGLKTRLDEAGIGDDTIEEIVRRFNERGAAYGEDGDVTGEVARRILQNCKSKKETTDTEGTSMKTVILTSFKSDVRAHMLQDLLKNEGIESMLQGEYTAQVLAYIPGMEIKVLVFEKDYVRAFEILKASFPEKV
;
A
#
# COMPACT_ATOMS: atom_id res chain seq x y z
N PHE A 1 27.75 3.37 14.52
CA PHE A 1 27.51 4.60 15.32
C PHE A 1 26.09 5.18 15.16
N ILE A 2 25.36 4.90 14.05
CA ILE A 2 24.04 5.52 13.78
C ILE A 2 22.99 5.14 14.83
N ALA A 3 23.02 3.93 15.36
CA ALA A 3 22.02 3.41 16.30
C ALA A 3 22.48 3.45 17.77
N MET A 4 23.72 3.82 18.05
CA MET A 4 24.24 3.82 19.42
C MET A 4 23.55 4.88 20.29
N GLY A 5 22.88 4.43 21.35
CA GLY A 5 22.19 5.31 22.31
C GLY A 5 20.83 5.82 21.86
N LEU A 6 20.26 5.28 20.78
CA LEU A 6 18.90 5.56 20.33
C LEU A 6 18.00 4.36 20.59
N SER A 7 16.71 4.62 20.81
CA SER A 7 15.69 3.55 20.81
C SER A 7 15.58 2.94 19.42
N GLU A 8 15.55 1.62 19.36
CA GLU A 8 15.44 0.87 18.13
C GLU A 8 14.09 0.14 18.07
N ASP A 9 13.50 0.10 16.89
CA ASP A 9 12.28 -0.67 16.64
C ASP A 9 12.61 -1.99 15.95
N TRP A 10 12.64 -3.07 16.71
CA TRP A 10 12.89 -4.42 16.21
C TRP A 10 11.62 -5.17 15.80
N ALA A 11 10.44 -4.56 15.89
CA ALA A 11 9.17 -5.27 15.70
C ALA A 11 9.08 -5.96 14.32
N THR A 12 9.37 -5.25 13.23
CA THR A 12 9.34 -5.81 11.87
C THR A 12 10.31 -6.98 11.73
N HIS A 13 11.54 -6.84 12.25
CA HIS A 13 12.57 -7.88 12.18
C HIS A 13 12.18 -9.12 12.98
N MET A 14 11.68 -8.94 14.19
CA MET A 14 11.35 -10.06 15.08
C MET A 14 10.14 -10.85 14.57
N ILE A 15 9.14 -10.19 14.00
CA ILE A 15 8.04 -10.87 13.30
C ILE A 15 8.59 -11.60 12.05
N GLY A 16 9.47 -10.95 11.30
CA GLY A 16 10.13 -11.54 10.13
C GLY A 16 10.96 -12.80 10.48
N HIS A 17 11.65 -12.78 11.62
CA HIS A 17 12.41 -13.93 12.10
C HIS A 17 11.51 -15.16 12.41
N GLU A 18 10.29 -14.94 12.91
CA GLU A 18 9.33 -16.04 13.09
C GLU A 18 8.93 -16.65 11.75
N LEU A 19 8.69 -15.83 10.73
CA LEU A 19 8.40 -16.33 9.37
C LEU A 19 9.58 -17.11 8.80
N THR A 20 10.82 -16.64 9.05
CA THR A 20 12.02 -17.40 8.67
C THR A 20 12.07 -18.73 9.39
N ALA A 21 11.83 -18.77 10.69
CA ALA A 21 11.89 -19.99 11.50
C ALA A 21 10.81 -21.01 11.12
N LEU A 22 9.61 -20.56 10.79
CA LEU A 22 8.48 -21.43 10.46
C LEU A 22 8.48 -21.92 9.00
N HIS A 23 8.94 -21.08 8.06
CA HIS A 23 8.79 -21.33 6.63
C HIS A 23 10.11 -21.32 5.85
N GLY A 24 11.25 -21.13 6.50
CA GLY A 24 12.55 -21.08 5.82
C GLY A 24 12.72 -19.90 4.86
N MET A 25 11.93 -18.86 5.01
CA MET A 25 11.98 -17.68 4.13
C MET A 25 13.27 -16.88 4.33
N THR A 26 13.78 -16.29 3.26
CA THR A 26 14.94 -15.38 3.36
C THR A 26 14.55 -14.10 4.12
N HIS A 27 15.50 -13.51 4.81
CA HIS A 27 15.27 -12.32 5.63
C HIS A 27 14.68 -11.15 4.82
N GLY A 28 15.23 -10.86 3.64
CA GLY A 28 14.70 -9.81 2.75
C GLY A 28 13.26 -10.06 2.35
N GLN A 29 12.88 -11.31 2.08
CA GLN A 29 11.50 -11.67 1.73
C GLN A 29 10.54 -11.46 2.90
N THR A 30 10.94 -11.83 4.14
CA THR A 30 10.09 -11.61 5.31
C THR A 30 9.88 -10.13 5.61
N LEU A 31 10.93 -9.32 5.44
CA LEU A 31 10.82 -7.87 5.64
C LEU A 31 9.92 -7.22 4.58
N ALA A 32 9.99 -7.65 3.32
CA ALA A 32 9.13 -7.13 2.25
C ALA A 32 7.64 -7.37 2.52
N ILE A 33 7.31 -8.46 3.22
CA ILE A 33 5.93 -8.78 3.65
C ILE A 33 5.55 -7.99 4.91
N VAL A 34 6.40 -8.03 5.95
CA VAL A 34 6.04 -7.53 7.28
C VAL A 34 6.11 -6.00 7.37
N PHE A 35 7.08 -5.36 6.73
CA PHE A 35 7.28 -3.92 6.88
C PHE A 35 6.08 -3.06 6.45
N PRO A 36 5.45 -3.28 5.28
CA PRO A 36 4.23 -2.55 4.91
C PRO A 36 3.08 -2.77 5.90
N GLY A 37 2.93 -3.99 6.43
CA GLY A 37 1.93 -4.32 7.46
C GLY A 37 2.19 -3.60 8.78
N THR A 38 3.45 -3.51 9.21
CA THR A 38 3.87 -2.73 10.38
C THR A 38 3.53 -1.26 10.21
N LEU A 39 3.86 -0.66 9.06
CA LEU A 39 3.55 0.74 8.78
C LEU A 39 2.04 1.01 8.80
N ARG A 40 1.22 0.11 8.23
CA ARG A 40 -0.25 0.23 8.26
C ARG A 40 -0.80 0.16 9.68
N THR A 41 -0.32 -0.80 10.47
CA THR A 41 -0.81 -1.03 11.83
C THR A 41 -0.44 0.10 12.78
N LEU A 42 0.75 0.65 12.63
CA LEU A 42 1.29 1.70 13.49
C LEU A 42 1.21 3.10 12.84
N ALA A 43 0.38 3.26 11.80
CA ALA A 43 0.30 4.48 11.01
C ALA A 43 0.03 5.73 11.84
N ASP A 44 -0.86 5.67 12.82
CA ASP A 44 -1.17 6.81 13.69
C ASP A 44 0.00 7.15 14.61
N LYS A 45 0.62 6.14 15.23
CA LYS A 45 1.76 6.33 16.13
C LYS A 45 3.01 6.85 15.39
N LYS A 46 3.27 6.32 14.19
CA LYS A 46 4.46 6.64 13.39
C LYS A 46 4.18 7.67 12.28
N ARG A 47 3.06 8.38 12.34
CA ARG A 47 2.58 9.28 11.27
C ARG A 47 3.68 10.22 10.77
N ASP A 48 4.32 10.95 11.65
CA ASP A 48 5.31 11.97 11.27
C ASP A 48 6.54 11.35 10.61
N LYS A 49 6.95 10.18 11.07
CA LYS A 49 8.06 9.43 10.46
C LYS A 49 7.69 8.86 9.10
N ILE A 50 6.48 8.37 8.92
CA ILE A 50 5.98 7.87 7.64
C ILE A 50 5.86 9.03 6.65
N LEU A 51 5.36 10.21 7.07
CA LEU A 51 5.30 11.40 6.24
C LEU A 51 6.70 11.87 5.81
N GLN A 52 7.65 11.92 6.74
CA GLN A 52 9.05 12.27 6.45
C GLN A 52 9.69 11.27 5.49
N TYR A 53 9.45 9.97 5.68
CA TYR A 53 9.91 8.90 4.80
C TYR A 53 9.32 9.04 3.39
N GLY A 54 8.01 9.26 3.30
CA GLY A 54 7.31 9.46 2.04
C GLY A 54 7.83 10.67 1.26
N GLU A 55 8.04 11.79 1.95
CA GLU A 55 8.60 12.99 1.36
C GLU A 55 10.03 12.79 0.84
N ARG A 56 10.91 12.23 1.67
CA ARG A 56 12.34 12.14 1.36
C ARG A 56 12.69 11.04 0.35
N ILE A 57 11.98 9.93 0.39
CA ILE A 57 12.31 8.75 -0.43
C ILE A 57 11.39 8.67 -1.66
N TRP A 58 10.11 8.97 -1.49
CA TRP A 58 9.10 8.79 -2.54
C TRP A 58 8.61 10.09 -3.18
N GLY A 59 9.04 11.26 -2.68
CA GLY A 59 8.57 12.56 -3.16
C GLY A 59 7.09 12.84 -2.86
N VAL A 60 6.52 12.17 -1.85
CA VAL A 60 5.10 12.32 -1.46
C VAL A 60 4.93 13.59 -0.63
N THR A 61 4.73 14.72 -1.30
CA THR A 61 4.66 16.05 -0.67
C THR A 61 3.24 16.63 -0.62
N SER A 62 2.35 16.19 -1.53
CA SER A 62 1.01 16.77 -1.71
C SER A 62 -0.10 15.89 -1.12
N GLY A 63 -1.20 16.50 -0.70
CA GLY A 63 -2.36 15.82 -0.13
C GLY A 63 -2.44 15.89 1.39
N VAL A 64 -3.59 15.50 1.94
CA VAL A 64 -3.80 15.44 3.39
C VAL A 64 -2.93 14.35 4.02
N PRO A 65 -2.53 14.48 5.30
CA PRO A 65 -1.60 13.54 5.94
C PRO A 65 -1.98 12.07 5.84
N SER A 66 -3.27 11.73 5.97
CA SER A 66 -3.73 10.34 5.88
C SER A 66 -3.51 9.73 4.48
N VAL A 67 -3.76 10.51 3.43
CA VAL A 67 -3.51 10.09 2.03
C VAL A 67 -2.01 9.94 1.79
N ARG A 68 -1.18 10.88 2.25
CA ARG A 68 0.27 10.81 2.14
C ARG A 68 0.85 9.57 2.83
N VAL A 69 0.33 9.23 4.01
CA VAL A 69 0.71 8.00 4.74
C VAL A 69 0.38 6.76 3.91
N SER A 70 -0.86 6.62 3.46
CA SER A 70 -1.28 5.47 2.64
C SER A 70 -0.42 5.34 1.38
N LEU A 71 -0.23 6.42 0.67
CA LEU A 71 0.57 6.46 -0.56
C LEU A 71 2.05 6.09 -0.31
N THR A 72 2.62 6.55 0.80
CA THR A 72 4.00 6.17 1.18
C THR A 72 4.13 4.67 1.37
N ILE A 73 3.15 4.04 2.03
CA ILE A 73 3.13 2.60 2.27
C ILE A 73 2.95 1.84 0.94
N GLU A 74 2.05 2.30 0.08
CA GLU A 74 1.81 1.71 -1.23
C GLU A 74 3.07 1.75 -2.11
N LYS A 75 3.75 2.90 -2.18
CA LYS A 75 5.01 3.05 -2.93
C LYS A 75 6.12 2.14 -2.41
N THR A 76 6.19 1.97 -1.10
CA THR A 76 7.15 1.05 -0.48
C THR A 76 6.85 -0.39 -0.91
N GLU A 77 5.59 -0.77 -0.90
CA GLU A 77 5.15 -2.11 -1.31
C GLU A 77 5.36 -2.34 -2.82
N GLU A 78 5.04 -1.35 -3.65
CA GLU A 78 5.30 -1.37 -5.09
C GLU A 78 6.79 -1.54 -5.41
N PHE A 79 7.65 -0.83 -4.68
CA PHE A 79 9.10 -0.98 -4.82
C PHE A 79 9.55 -2.43 -4.58
N PHE A 80 9.07 -3.08 -3.52
CA PHE A 80 9.40 -4.49 -3.26
C PHE A 80 8.88 -5.42 -4.35
N ARG A 81 7.67 -5.19 -4.87
CA ARG A 81 7.11 -5.97 -5.99
C ARG A 81 7.96 -5.80 -7.26
N ASN A 82 8.43 -4.60 -7.55
CA ASN A 82 9.27 -4.31 -8.71
C ASN A 82 10.63 -5.01 -8.62
N LEU A 83 11.09 -5.35 -7.40
CA LEU A 83 12.25 -6.21 -7.17
C LEU A 83 11.94 -7.72 -7.27
N GLY A 84 10.71 -8.09 -7.60
CA GLY A 84 10.27 -9.48 -7.70
C GLY A 84 9.96 -10.14 -6.35
N LEU A 85 9.83 -9.36 -5.27
CA LEU A 85 9.51 -9.88 -3.94
C LEU A 85 7.99 -9.97 -3.75
N LYS A 86 7.54 -11.02 -3.07
CA LYS A 86 6.16 -11.11 -2.58
C LYS A 86 5.99 -10.14 -1.41
N THR A 87 4.84 -9.48 -1.33
CA THR A 87 4.56 -8.46 -0.32
C THR A 87 3.37 -8.81 0.58
N ARG A 88 2.79 -10.00 0.36
CA ARG A 88 1.65 -10.51 1.12
C ARG A 88 1.90 -11.94 1.60
N LEU A 89 1.29 -12.28 2.75
CA LEU A 89 1.39 -13.63 3.34
C LEU A 89 0.76 -14.68 2.44
N ASP A 90 -0.43 -14.41 1.93
CA ASP A 90 -1.16 -15.30 1.04
C ASP A 90 -0.44 -15.52 -0.31
N GLU A 91 0.23 -14.51 -0.86
CA GLU A 91 1.13 -14.67 -2.01
C GLU A 91 2.28 -15.65 -1.72
N ALA A 92 2.71 -15.72 -0.46
CA ALA A 92 3.74 -16.65 0.01
C ALA A 92 3.18 -18.01 0.42
N GLY A 93 1.87 -18.22 0.35
CA GLY A 93 1.20 -19.45 0.77
C GLY A 93 1.07 -19.61 2.28
N ILE A 94 1.12 -18.49 3.03
CA ILE A 94 1.08 -18.47 4.49
C ILE A 94 -0.33 -18.13 4.97
N GLY A 95 -0.90 -19.01 5.79
CA GLY A 95 -2.26 -18.93 6.31
C GLY A 95 -2.38 -18.35 7.72
N ASP A 96 -3.60 -18.37 8.25
CA ASP A 96 -3.92 -17.85 9.59
C ASP A 96 -3.32 -18.71 10.73
N ASP A 97 -3.09 -19.99 10.50
CA ASP A 97 -2.41 -20.90 11.43
C ASP A 97 -1.01 -20.40 11.82
N THR A 98 -0.27 -19.88 10.86
CA THR A 98 1.03 -19.25 11.10
C THR A 98 0.92 -17.99 11.95
N ILE A 99 -0.11 -17.17 11.72
CA ILE A 99 -0.35 -15.96 12.54
C ILE A 99 -0.57 -16.36 14.00
N GLU A 100 -1.44 -17.34 14.23
CA GLU A 100 -1.73 -17.84 15.59
C GLU A 100 -0.49 -18.43 16.27
N GLU A 101 0.33 -19.18 15.54
CA GLU A 101 1.57 -19.74 16.06
C GLU A 101 2.58 -18.65 16.45
N ILE A 102 2.75 -17.61 15.63
CA ILE A 102 3.62 -16.47 15.94
C ILE A 102 3.13 -15.75 17.20
N VAL A 103 1.82 -15.49 17.30
CA VAL A 103 1.22 -14.86 18.46
C VAL A 103 1.42 -15.70 19.73
N ARG A 104 1.22 -17.02 19.64
CA ARG A 104 1.48 -17.95 20.75
C ARG A 104 2.92 -17.83 21.24
N ARG A 105 3.90 -17.89 20.31
CA ARG A 105 5.33 -17.77 20.63
C ARG A 105 5.69 -16.43 21.26
N PHE A 106 5.11 -15.33 20.78
CA PHE A 106 5.30 -14.02 21.37
C PHE A 106 4.80 -13.97 22.81
N ASN A 107 3.59 -14.49 23.05
CA ASN A 107 2.98 -14.50 24.36
C ASN A 107 3.75 -15.38 25.35
N GLU A 108 4.21 -16.58 24.94
CA GLU A 108 5.00 -17.49 25.78
C GLU A 108 6.33 -16.88 26.22
N ARG A 109 6.95 -16.06 25.36
CA ARG A 109 8.23 -15.39 25.69
C ARG A 109 8.03 -14.04 26.37
N GLY A 110 6.78 -13.58 26.55
CA GLY A 110 6.51 -12.22 27.01
C GLY A 110 7.10 -11.15 26.10
N ALA A 111 7.10 -11.42 24.77
CA ALA A 111 7.73 -10.53 23.81
C ALA A 111 6.99 -9.20 23.71
N ALA A 112 7.75 -8.10 23.78
CA ALA A 112 7.28 -6.73 23.65
C ALA A 112 8.35 -5.93 22.91
N TYR A 113 8.14 -5.76 21.60
CA TYR A 113 9.05 -5.04 20.71
C TYR A 113 8.51 -3.65 20.37
N GLY A 114 9.21 -2.92 19.52
CA GLY A 114 8.92 -1.53 19.21
C GLY A 114 9.69 -0.57 20.11
N GLU A 115 9.76 0.69 19.72
CA GLU A 115 10.51 1.74 20.45
C GLU A 115 10.05 1.86 21.92
N ASP A 116 8.77 1.61 22.20
CA ASP A 116 8.16 1.70 23.53
C ASP A 116 7.78 0.32 24.13
N GLY A 117 8.20 -0.79 23.50
CA GLY A 117 7.84 -2.13 23.95
C GLY A 117 6.36 -2.45 23.81
N ASP A 118 5.65 -1.82 22.89
CA ASP A 118 4.21 -1.92 22.71
C ASP A 118 3.76 -2.93 21.64
N VAL A 119 4.71 -3.47 20.87
CA VAL A 119 4.42 -4.52 19.90
C VAL A 119 4.44 -5.89 20.58
N THR A 120 3.34 -6.19 21.26
CA THR A 120 3.06 -7.47 21.91
C THR A 120 2.54 -8.50 20.89
N GLY A 121 2.22 -9.72 21.34
CA GLY A 121 1.61 -10.75 20.48
C GLY A 121 0.33 -10.28 19.80
N GLU A 122 -0.53 -9.51 20.49
CA GLU A 122 -1.76 -9.00 19.89
C GLU A 122 -1.51 -7.91 18.82
N VAL A 123 -0.52 -7.06 19.04
CA VAL A 123 -0.12 -6.09 18.00
C VAL A 123 0.54 -6.80 16.82
N ALA A 124 1.36 -7.83 17.08
CA ALA A 124 1.93 -8.68 16.02
C ALA A 124 0.83 -9.37 15.20
N ARG A 125 -0.24 -9.84 15.82
CA ARG A 125 -1.44 -10.36 15.14
C ARG A 125 -2.00 -9.34 14.15
N ARG A 126 -2.26 -8.11 14.59
CA ARG A 126 -2.79 -7.03 13.72
C ARG A 126 -1.84 -6.69 12.58
N ILE A 127 -0.53 -6.66 12.85
CA ILE A 127 0.48 -6.46 11.80
C ILE A 127 0.38 -7.55 10.75
N LEU A 128 0.38 -8.83 11.14
CA LEU A 128 0.31 -9.96 10.23
C LEU A 128 -1.03 -10.01 9.46
N GLN A 129 -2.14 -9.65 10.09
CA GLN A 129 -3.43 -9.50 9.40
C GLN A 129 -3.36 -8.42 8.30
N ASN A 130 -2.69 -7.30 8.57
CA ASN A 130 -2.44 -6.23 7.58
C ASN A 130 -1.39 -6.62 6.51
N CYS A 131 -0.70 -7.74 6.68
CA CYS A 131 0.15 -8.36 5.65
C CYS A 131 -0.60 -9.30 4.71
N LYS A 132 -1.88 -9.55 4.90
CA LYS A 132 -2.72 -10.33 3.97
C LYS A 132 -3.24 -9.45 2.85
N SER A 133 -3.53 -10.05 1.69
CA SER A 133 -4.30 -9.36 0.67
C SER A 133 -5.66 -8.96 1.25
N LYS A 134 -6.12 -7.77 0.90
CA LYS A 134 -7.51 -7.44 1.24
C LYS A 134 -8.39 -8.48 0.57
N LYS A 135 -9.11 -9.29 1.35
CA LYS A 135 -10.21 -10.07 0.80
C LYS A 135 -11.17 -9.03 0.19
N GLU A 136 -11.47 -9.16 -1.09
CA GLU A 136 -12.68 -8.55 -1.61
C GLU A 136 -13.79 -9.13 -0.73
N THR A 137 -14.27 -8.35 0.23
CA THR A 137 -15.49 -8.68 0.95
C THR A 137 -16.59 -8.62 -0.10
N THR A 138 -17.00 -9.78 -0.56
CA THR A 138 -18.32 -9.95 -1.14
C THR A 138 -19.28 -9.77 0.04
N ASP A 139 -19.51 -8.51 0.43
CA ASP A 139 -20.65 -8.18 1.27
C ASP A 139 -21.89 -8.46 0.40
N THR A 140 -22.59 -9.49 0.81
CA THR A 140 -23.92 -9.85 0.33
C THR A 140 -24.83 -8.65 0.63
N GLU A 141 -25.15 -7.90 -0.41
CA GLU A 141 -26.02 -6.72 -0.55
C GLU A 141 -25.24 -5.41 -0.79
N GLY A 142 -24.77 -5.24 -2.01
CA GLY A 142 -24.24 -3.97 -2.48
C GLY A 142 -23.30 -4.21 -3.67
N THR A 143 -23.74 -3.82 -4.80
CA THR A 143 -23.07 -3.78 -6.10
C THR A 143 -21.55 -3.81 -5.97
N SER A 144 -20.90 -4.87 -6.43
CA SER A 144 -19.43 -4.96 -6.58
C SER A 144 -18.94 -3.69 -7.28
N MET A 145 -18.26 -2.81 -6.55
CA MET A 145 -17.69 -1.59 -7.11
C MET A 145 -16.37 -1.95 -7.82
N LYS A 146 -16.48 -2.71 -8.89
CA LYS A 146 -15.38 -3.06 -9.74
C LYS A 146 -14.91 -1.81 -10.47
N THR A 147 -13.64 -1.47 -10.36
CA THR A 147 -13.05 -0.36 -11.10
C THR A 147 -12.45 -0.85 -12.40
N VAL A 148 -12.61 -0.07 -13.46
CA VAL A 148 -12.08 -0.34 -14.79
C VAL A 148 -11.25 0.86 -15.28
N ILE A 149 -10.23 0.60 -16.07
CA ILE A 149 -9.42 1.67 -16.67
C ILE A 149 -10.26 2.32 -17.77
N LEU A 150 -10.51 3.61 -17.64
CA LEU A 150 -11.19 4.40 -18.66
C LEU A 150 -10.21 4.81 -19.78
N THR A 151 -9.06 5.34 -19.41
CA THR A 151 -7.99 5.77 -20.33
C THR A 151 -6.68 5.97 -19.58
N SER A 152 -5.60 6.30 -20.31
CA SER A 152 -4.33 6.71 -19.73
C SER A 152 -3.77 7.97 -20.38
N PHE A 153 -3.02 8.76 -19.61
CA PHE A 153 -2.37 10.00 -20.06
C PHE A 153 -0.89 9.99 -19.67
N LYS A 154 -0.06 10.61 -20.53
CA LYS A 154 1.34 10.92 -20.21
C LYS A 154 1.48 12.21 -19.43
N SER A 155 0.44 13.03 -19.37
CA SER A 155 0.39 14.34 -18.70
C SER A 155 -0.55 14.24 -17.50
N ASP A 156 -0.03 14.64 -16.33
CA ASP A 156 -0.78 14.77 -15.08
C ASP A 156 -1.90 15.81 -15.21
N VAL A 157 -1.63 16.95 -15.83
CA VAL A 157 -2.62 18.01 -16.07
C VAL A 157 -3.83 17.46 -16.82
N ARG A 158 -3.62 16.65 -17.86
CA ARG A 158 -4.72 16.09 -18.66
C ARG A 158 -5.50 15.01 -17.89
N ALA A 159 -4.81 14.22 -17.08
CA ALA A 159 -5.46 13.22 -16.21
C ALA A 159 -6.37 13.91 -15.18
N HIS A 160 -5.89 14.98 -14.53
CA HIS A 160 -6.68 15.78 -13.60
C HIS A 160 -7.84 16.51 -14.28
N MET A 161 -7.63 17.07 -15.46
CA MET A 161 -8.73 17.70 -16.22
C MET A 161 -9.87 16.72 -16.48
N LEU A 162 -9.54 15.47 -16.88
CA LEU A 162 -10.58 14.45 -17.06
C LEU A 162 -11.23 14.09 -15.71
N GLN A 163 -10.45 13.97 -14.65
CA GLN A 163 -10.97 13.67 -13.31
C GLN A 163 -11.96 14.76 -12.84
N ASP A 164 -11.65 16.04 -13.05
CA ASP A 164 -12.53 17.15 -12.70
C ASP A 164 -13.81 17.16 -13.54
N LEU A 165 -13.71 16.84 -14.84
CA LEU A 165 -14.89 16.72 -15.70
C LEU A 165 -15.81 15.58 -15.23
N LEU A 166 -15.24 14.41 -14.91
CA LEU A 166 -15.99 13.28 -14.37
C LEU A 166 -16.65 13.62 -13.03
N LYS A 167 -15.93 14.29 -12.15
CA LYS A 167 -16.45 14.75 -10.85
C LYS A 167 -17.62 15.71 -10.98
N ASN A 168 -17.54 16.65 -11.91
CA ASN A 168 -18.63 17.62 -12.18
C ASN A 168 -19.92 16.93 -12.66
N GLU A 169 -19.78 15.77 -13.32
CA GLU A 169 -20.90 14.92 -13.76
C GLU A 169 -21.32 13.86 -12.72
N GLY A 170 -20.76 13.96 -11.48
CA GLY A 170 -21.08 13.05 -10.38
C GLY A 170 -20.48 11.63 -10.55
N ILE A 171 -19.43 11.50 -11.36
CA ILE A 171 -18.72 10.22 -11.57
C ILE A 171 -17.45 10.24 -10.73
N GLU A 172 -17.37 9.29 -9.78
CA GLU A 172 -16.15 9.09 -9.01
C GLU A 172 -15.06 8.42 -9.86
N SER A 173 -13.85 8.97 -9.81
CA SER A 173 -12.71 8.45 -10.55
C SER A 173 -11.43 8.49 -9.72
N MET A 174 -10.51 7.58 -10.03
CA MET A 174 -9.21 7.47 -9.36
C MET A 174 -8.09 7.58 -10.39
N LEU A 175 -6.97 8.22 -10.00
CA LEU A 175 -5.74 8.26 -10.79
C LEU A 175 -4.77 7.21 -10.25
N GLN A 176 -4.29 6.34 -11.12
CA GLN A 176 -3.26 5.35 -10.82
C GLN A 176 -1.99 5.67 -11.60
N GLY A 177 -0.86 5.75 -10.92
CA GLY A 177 0.44 6.04 -11.55
C GLY A 177 0.81 7.53 -11.59
N GLU A 178 -0.02 8.44 -11.03
CA GLU A 178 0.20 9.88 -11.00
C GLU A 178 1.57 10.28 -10.42
N TYR A 179 1.95 9.68 -9.32
CA TYR A 179 3.20 10.02 -8.62
C TYR A 179 4.43 9.36 -9.20
N THR A 180 4.28 8.25 -9.90
CA THR A 180 5.37 7.58 -10.58
C THR A 180 5.83 8.38 -11.81
N ALA A 181 4.90 9.04 -12.49
CA ALA A 181 5.18 9.88 -13.65
C ALA A 181 5.93 11.18 -13.28
N GLN A 182 5.69 11.74 -12.10
CA GLN A 182 6.37 12.98 -11.65
C GLN A 182 7.81 12.73 -11.15
N VAL A 183 8.05 11.61 -10.47
CA VAL A 183 9.37 11.28 -9.88
C VAL A 183 10.29 10.61 -10.90
N LEU A 184 9.74 9.93 -11.88
CA LEU A 184 10.47 9.16 -12.90
C LEU A 184 10.20 9.68 -14.32
N ALA A 185 10.15 11.00 -14.51
CA ALA A 185 9.95 11.65 -15.81
C ALA A 185 10.92 11.18 -16.93
N TYR A 186 11.88 10.34 -16.58
CA TYR A 186 12.89 9.76 -17.48
C TYR A 186 12.67 8.31 -17.88
N ILE A 187 11.58 7.64 -17.39
CA ILE A 187 11.31 6.26 -17.83
C ILE A 187 10.27 6.30 -18.96
N PRO A 188 10.64 5.92 -20.21
CA PRO A 188 9.69 5.84 -21.30
C PRO A 188 8.61 4.79 -21.02
N GLY A 189 7.34 5.18 -21.09
CA GLY A 189 6.20 4.25 -20.96
C GLY A 189 5.34 4.41 -19.70
N MET A 190 5.65 5.34 -18.81
CA MET A 190 4.81 5.60 -17.63
C MET A 190 3.62 6.48 -17.99
N GLU A 191 2.42 5.93 -17.84
CA GLU A 191 1.17 6.62 -18.08
C GLU A 191 0.32 6.64 -16.81
N ILE A 192 -0.35 7.77 -16.59
CA ILE A 192 -1.35 7.92 -15.51
C ILE A 192 -2.67 7.35 -15.99
N LYS A 193 -3.16 6.32 -15.32
CA LYS A 193 -4.43 5.67 -15.64
C LYS A 193 -5.56 6.35 -14.88
N VAL A 194 -6.63 6.66 -15.58
CA VAL A 194 -7.88 7.13 -15.00
C VAL A 194 -8.81 5.92 -14.87
N LEU A 195 -9.20 5.59 -13.63
CA LEU A 195 -10.09 4.48 -13.32
C LEU A 195 -11.45 5.05 -12.90
N VAL A 196 -12.52 4.36 -13.30
CA VAL A 196 -13.90 4.63 -12.90
C VAL A 196 -14.57 3.34 -12.44
N PHE A 197 -15.68 3.43 -11.72
CA PHE A 197 -16.48 2.24 -11.44
C PHE A 197 -17.10 1.68 -12.71
N GLU A 198 -17.16 0.37 -12.83
CA GLU A 198 -17.70 -0.34 -14.00
C GLU A 198 -19.12 0.14 -14.35
N LYS A 199 -19.95 0.42 -13.35
CA LYS A 199 -21.30 0.96 -13.50
C LYS A 199 -21.36 2.32 -14.21
N ASP A 200 -20.32 3.13 -14.07
CA ASP A 200 -20.24 4.48 -14.60
C ASP A 200 -19.43 4.56 -15.90
N TYR A 201 -18.86 3.42 -16.35
CA TYR A 201 -17.93 3.38 -17.49
C TYR A 201 -18.52 3.96 -18.77
N VAL A 202 -19.75 3.63 -19.12
CA VAL A 202 -20.39 4.12 -20.36
C VAL A 202 -20.55 5.64 -20.34
N ARG A 203 -21.01 6.20 -19.22
CA ARG A 203 -21.15 7.65 -19.05
C ARG A 203 -19.79 8.35 -19.05
N ALA A 204 -18.81 7.78 -18.34
CA ALA A 204 -17.45 8.29 -18.31
C ALA A 204 -16.78 8.27 -19.69
N PHE A 205 -17.06 7.23 -20.48
CA PHE A 205 -16.52 7.10 -21.85
C PHE A 205 -17.09 8.16 -22.80
N GLU A 206 -18.36 8.51 -22.70
CA GLU A 206 -18.95 9.59 -23.49
C GLU A 206 -18.32 10.96 -23.14
N ILE A 207 -18.03 11.23 -21.88
CA ILE A 207 -17.32 12.43 -21.43
C ILE A 207 -15.90 12.44 -21.97
N LEU A 208 -15.18 11.32 -21.88
CA LEU A 208 -13.84 11.16 -22.45
C LEU A 208 -13.84 11.47 -23.95
N LYS A 209 -14.78 10.88 -24.69
CA LYS A 209 -14.91 11.07 -26.15
C LYS A 209 -15.19 12.50 -26.55
N ALA A 210 -16.03 13.20 -25.77
CA ALA A 210 -16.37 14.60 -26.01
C ALA A 210 -15.18 15.54 -25.73
N SER A 211 -14.40 15.25 -24.68
CA SER A 211 -13.35 16.16 -24.18
C SER A 211 -11.94 15.82 -24.70
N PHE A 212 -11.70 14.55 -25.04
CA PHE A 212 -10.40 14.01 -25.49
C PHE A 212 -10.59 13.02 -26.65
N PRO A 213 -11.09 13.47 -27.80
CA PRO A 213 -11.41 12.59 -28.94
C PRO A 213 -10.21 11.78 -29.45
N GLU A 214 -8.99 12.26 -29.22
CA GLU A 214 -7.76 11.57 -29.58
C GLU A 214 -7.41 10.38 -28.66
N LYS A 215 -8.21 10.12 -27.62
CA LYS A 215 -8.03 9.00 -26.66
C LYS A 215 -9.03 7.86 -26.87
N VAL A 216 -9.87 7.94 -27.90
CA VAL A 216 -10.92 6.97 -28.21
C VAL A 216 -10.57 6.15 -29.45
#